data_36494d57ea5df610e8a6d01e1f47f731
#
_entry.id   36494d57ea5df610e8a6d01e1f47f731
#
_cell.length_a   1.000
_cell.length_b   1.000
_cell.length_c   1.000
_cell.angle_alpha   90.00
_cell.angle_beta   90.00
_cell.angle_gamma   90.00
#
_symmetry.space_group_name_H-M   'P 1'
#
loop_
_entity.id
_entity.type
_entity.pdbx_description
1 polymer ?
#
loop_
_entity_poly.entity_id
_entity_poly.type
_entity_poly.pdbx_seq_one_letter_code
_entity_poly.pdbx_strand_id
1 'polypeptide(L)'
;GSDLGKSTVFGSSPNWIGVEGLDGPLEVTVRLRHSRTQAEGILYPHENGVRIEMKAPARAPTPGQLAVFYLGDTVAGSAWIEGAI
;
A
#
# COMPACT_ATOMS: atom_id res chain seq x y z
N GLY A 1 18.90 10.67 -11.84
CA GLY A 1 18.00 9.72 -11.33
C GLY A 1 18.16 9.46 -9.87
N SER A 2 18.41 10.47 -9.13
CA SER A 2 18.67 10.29 -7.73
C SER A 2 17.43 9.96 -6.92
N ASP A 3 16.28 10.13 -7.49
CA ASP A 3 15.02 9.95 -6.78
C ASP A 3 14.41 8.58 -7.01
N LEU A 4 15.23 7.64 -7.37
CA LEU A 4 14.75 6.31 -7.71
C LEU A 4 14.17 5.56 -6.52
N GLY A 5 14.47 5.98 -5.32
CA GLY A 5 13.98 5.30 -4.15
C GLY A 5 12.58 5.68 -3.72
N LYS A 6 11.93 6.56 -4.46
CA LYS A 6 10.62 7.04 -4.04
C LYS A 6 9.52 6.38 -4.84
N SER A 7 8.65 5.72 -4.15
CA SER A 7 7.45 5.15 -4.75
C SER A 7 6.30 5.38 -3.81
N THR A 8 5.53 6.41 -4.08
CA THR A 8 4.36 6.74 -3.28
C THR A 8 3.12 6.35 -4.06
N VAL A 9 2.29 5.56 -3.44
CA VAL A 9 1.09 5.02 -4.06
C VAL A 9 -0.11 5.48 -3.25
N PHE A 10 -1.17 5.84 -3.92
CA PHE A 10 -2.41 6.25 -3.27
C PHE A 10 -3.47 5.19 -3.48
N GLY A 11 -4.14 4.81 -2.40
CA GLY A 11 -5.22 3.86 -2.45
C GLY A 11 -6.51 4.48 -1.96
N SER A 12 -7.62 3.97 -2.47
CA SER A 12 -8.95 4.45 -2.10
C SER A 12 -9.78 3.33 -1.54
N SER A 13 -10.86 3.71 -0.86
CA SER A 13 -11.83 2.77 -0.29
C SER A 13 -11.16 1.70 0.55
N PRO A 14 -10.34 2.09 1.52
CA PRO A 14 -9.65 1.09 2.32
C PRO A 14 -10.64 0.25 3.12
N ASN A 15 -10.36 -1.03 3.18
CA ASN A 15 -11.14 -1.96 3.97
C ASN A 15 -10.21 -2.57 5.02
N TRP A 16 -10.41 -2.20 6.28
CA TRP A 16 -9.55 -2.65 7.37
C TRP A 16 -10.12 -3.92 7.98
N ILE A 17 -9.29 -4.95 8.07
CA ILE A 17 -9.71 -6.27 8.54
C ILE A 17 -9.01 -6.63 9.84
N GLY A 18 -7.70 -6.57 9.85
CA GLY A 18 -6.91 -6.94 11.01
C GLY A 18 -6.62 -5.78 11.96
N VAL A 19 -6.96 -4.57 11.56
CA VAL A 19 -6.80 -3.37 12.38
C VAL A 19 -8.07 -2.55 12.24
N GLU A 20 -8.28 -1.64 13.18
CA GLU A 20 -9.49 -0.83 13.16
C GLU A 20 -9.38 0.34 12.19
N GLY A 21 -8.19 0.69 11.80
CA GLY A 21 -7.93 1.81 10.93
C GLY A 21 -6.51 2.28 11.11
N LEU A 22 -6.18 3.38 10.46
CA LEU A 22 -4.84 3.95 10.58
C LEU A 22 -4.87 5.19 11.46
N ASP A 23 -4.06 5.17 12.50
CA ASP A 23 -3.84 6.35 13.33
C ASP A 23 -2.47 6.97 13.06
N GLY A 24 -1.68 6.35 12.23
CA GLY A 24 -0.33 6.81 11.93
C GLY A 24 0.37 5.80 11.06
N PRO A 25 1.69 5.87 10.95
CA PRO A 25 2.42 4.94 10.10
C PRO A 25 2.24 3.49 10.54
N LEU A 26 2.07 2.61 9.58
CA LEU A 26 1.94 1.18 9.84
C LEU A 26 2.75 0.43 8.79
N GLU A 27 3.76 -0.32 9.25
CA GLU A 27 4.58 -1.12 8.34
C GLU A 27 3.84 -2.37 7.94
N VAL A 28 3.79 -2.62 6.66
CA VAL A 28 3.05 -3.76 6.12
C VAL A 28 3.81 -4.35 4.94
N THR A 29 3.40 -5.56 4.57
CA THR A 29 3.77 -6.13 3.28
C THR A 29 2.61 -5.88 2.33
N VAL A 30 2.91 -5.33 1.16
CA VAL A 30 1.90 -5.00 0.16
C VAL A 30 1.95 -6.06 -0.93
N ARG A 31 0.81 -6.66 -1.22
CA ARG A 31 0.66 -7.59 -2.33
C ARG A 31 -0.41 -7.09 -3.27
N LEU A 32 -0.11 -7.13 -4.54
CA LEU A 32 -1.10 -6.82 -5.56
C LEU A 32 -1.78 -8.11 -5.97
N ARG A 33 -3.08 -8.04 -6.14
CA ARG A 33 -3.88 -9.23 -6.39
C ARG A 33 -3.44 -9.99 -7.63
N HIS A 34 -3.05 -9.28 -8.68
CA HIS A 34 -2.68 -9.91 -9.94
C HIS A 34 -1.18 -10.07 -10.09
N SER A 35 -0.44 -9.94 -9.02
CA SER A 35 1.00 -10.06 -9.05
C SER A 35 1.46 -10.97 -7.94
N ARG A 36 2.50 -11.75 -8.22
CA ARG A 36 3.11 -12.56 -7.18
C ARG A 36 4.14 -11.78 -6.40
N THR A 37 4.39 -10.56 -6.83
CA THR A 37 5.37 -9.73 -6.17
C THR A 37 4.81 -9.17 -4.89
N GLN A 38 5.57 -9.26 -3.84
CA GLN A 38 5.26 -8.55 -2.60
C GLN A 38 6.36 -7.55 -2.33
N ALA A 39 6.01 -6.47 -1.68
CA ALA A 39 6.95 -5.42 -1.36
C ALA A 39 6.61 -4.87 0.00
N GLU A 40 7.63 -4.37 0.68
CA GLU A 40 7.42 -3.75 1.99
C GLU A 40 7.07 -2.29 1.79
N GLY A 41 6.16 -1.81 2.60
CA GLY A 41 5.75 -0.44 2.56
C GLY A 41 5.24 0.03 3.89
N ILE A 42 5.00 1.33 3.97
CA ILE A 42 4.47 1.94 5.17
C ILE A 42 3.19 2.66 4.78
N LEU A 43 2.13 2.37 5.49
CA LEU A 43 0.84 2.99 5.26
C LEU A 43 0.71 4.24 6.12
N TYR A 44 0.18 5.29 5.53
CA TYR A 44 -0.12 6.54 6.23
C TYR A 44 -1.57 6.91 5.99
N PRO A 45 -2.23 7.50 6.97
CA PRO A 45 -3.59 8.00 6.75
C PRO A 45 -3.58 9.07 5.68
N HIS A 46 -4.58 9.04 4.84
CA HIS A 46 -4.77 10.03 3.80
C HIS A 46 -6.26 10.32 3.73
N GLU A 47 -6.64 11.49 3.32
CA GLU A 47 -8.00 12.04 3.48
C GLU A 47 -9.11 11.02 3.36
N ASN A 48 -9.27 10.45 2.17
CA ASN A 48 -10.32 9.47 1.93
C ASN A 48 -9.76 8.11 1.59
N GLY A 49 -8.52 7.85 1.97
CA GLY A 49 -7.89 6.60 1.60
C GLY A 49 -6.62 6.38 2.37
N VAL A 50 -5.62 5.85 1.68
CA VAL A 50 -4.36 5.49 2.30
C VAL A 50 -3.23 5.87 1.37
N ARG A 51 -2.13 6.37 1.95
CA ARG A 51 -0.90 6.60 1.22
C ARG A 51 0.08 5.50 1.57
N ILE A 52 0.66 4.90 0.56
CA ILE A 52 1.58 3.79 0.73
C ILE A 52 2.96 4.25 0.29
N GLU A 53 3.91 4.28 1.21
CA GLU A 53 5.31 4.59 0.88
C GLU A 53 6.05 3.28 0.73
N MET A 54 6.41 2.94 -0.48
CA MET A 54 7.14 1.70 -0.73
C MET A 54 8.57 1.86 -0.27
N LYS A 55 9.10 0.88 0.44
CA LYS A 55 10.46 0.96 0.98
C LYS A 55 11.52 0.80 -0.08
N ALA A 56 11.24 0.06 -1.13
CA ALA A 56 12.21 -0.16 -2.19
C ALA A 56 11.65 0.36 -3.49
N PRO A 57 12.51 0.85 -4.40
CA PRO A 57 12.01 1.26 -5.70
C PRO A 57 11.43 0.05 -6.39
N ALA A 58 10.20 0.16 -6.79
CA ALA A 58 9.50 -0.92 -7.43
C ALA A 58 8.67 -0.34 -8.56
N ARG A 59 8.29 -1.21 -9.46
CA ARG A 59 7.39 -0.79 -10.52
C ARG A 59 6.09 -0.30 -9.88
N ALA A 60 5.66 0.87 -10.26
CA ALA A 60 4.44 1.44 -9.73
C ALA A 60 3.25 0.56 -10.08
N PRO A 61 2.36 0.29 -9.13
CA PRO A 61 1.18 -0.50 -9.43
C PRO A 61 0.26 0.22 -10.38
N THR A 62 -0.43 -0.54 -11.19
CA THR A 62 -1.40 0.00 -12.13
C THR A 62 -2.65 0.44 -11.39
N PRO A 63 -3.20 1.62 -11.70
CA PRO A 63 -4.46 2.02 -11.11
C PRO A 63 -5.57 1.01 -11.39
N GLY A 64 -6.45 0.84 -10.44
CA GLY A 64 -7.54 -0.12 -10.54
C GLY A 64 -7.23 -1.47 -9.96
N GLN A 65 -6.00 -1.73 -9.57
CA GLN A 65 -5.64 -2.99 -8.92
C GLN A 65 -5.95 -2.93 -7.43
N LEU A 66 -6.21 -4.08 -6.86
CA LEU A 66 -6.44 -4.20 -5.42
C LEU A 66 -5.12 -4.52 -4.75
N ALA A 67 -4.77 -3.71 -3.77
CA ALA A 67 -3.60 -3.95 -2.94
C ALA A 67 -4.06 -4.51 -1.61
N VAL A 68 -3.39 -5.57 -1.16
CA VAL A 68 -3.70 -6.20 0.12
C VAL A 68 -2.50 -5.98 1.04
N PHE A 69 -2.78 -5.57 2.26
CA PHE A 69 -1.76 -5.24 3.25
C PHE A 69 -1.69 -6.34 4.30
N TYR A 70 -0.49 -6.82 4.57
CA TYR A 70 -0.26 -7.90 5.52
C TYR A 70 0.60 -7.44 6.67
N LEU A 71 0.24 -7.88 7.86
CA LEU A 71 1.07 -7.78 9.05
C LEU A 71 1.54 -9.19 9.38
N GLY A 72 2.74 -9.52 8.89
CA GLY A 72 3.17 -10.90 8.98
C GLY A 72 2.26 -11.79 8.14
N ASP A 73 1.61 -12.74 8.77
CA ASP A 73 0.69 -13.64 8.07
C ASP A 73 -0.76 -13.20 8.15
N THR A 74 -1.01 -12.06 8.76
CA THR A 74 -2.37 -11.59 8.99
C THR A 74 -2.70 -10.47 8.01
N VAL A 75 -3.86 -10.54 7.40
CA VAL A 75 -4.33 -9.48 6.53
C VAL A 75 -4.76 -8.31 7.39
N ALA A 76 -4.10 -7.17 7.20
CA ALA A 76 -4.47 -5.94 7.90
C ALA A 76 -5.60 -5.22 7.18
N GLY A 77 -5.59 -5.24 5.86
CA GLY A 77 -6.63 -4.58 5.10
C GLY A 77 -6.30 -4.57 3.62
N SER A 78 -7.06 -3.78 2.88
CA SER A 78 -6.86 -3.66 1.44
C SER A 78 -7.35 -2.29 0.98
N ALA A 79 -6.92 -1.91 -0.22
CA ALA A 79 -7.36 -0.67 -0.84
C ALA A 79 -7.19 -0.79 -2.34
N TRP A 80 -7.96 0.01 -3.07
CA TRP A 80 -7.85 0.06 -4.52
C TRP A 80 -6.80 1.09 -4.90
N ILE A 81 -5.91 0.72 -5.80
CA ILE A 81 -4.86 1.62 -6.26
C ILE A 81 -5.48 2.69 -7.15
N GLU A 82 -5.26 3.94 -6.80
CA GLU A 82 -5.73 5.05 -7.62
C GLU A 82 -4.63 5.63 -8.49
N GLY A 83 -3.41 5.60 -8.00
CA GLY A 83 -2.31 6.13 -8.75
C GLY A 83 -1.04 6.10 -7.94
N ALA A 84 0.04 6.54 -8.56
CA ALA A 84 1.34 6.58 -7.93
C ALA A 84 2.08 7.81 -8.40
N ILE A 85 3.02 8.25 -7.58
CA ILE A 85 3.89 9.37 -7.91
C ILE A 85 5.29 8.85 -8.12
#